data_df977d392753d3555fb90e2921cf45c5
#
_entry.id   df977d392753d3555fb90e2921cf45c5
#
_cell.length_a   1.000
_cell.length_b   1.000
_cell.length_c   1.000
_cell.angle_alpha   90.00
_cell.angle_beta   90.00
_cell.angle_gamma   90.00
#
_symmetry.space_group_name_H-M   'P 1'
#
loop_
_entity.id
_entity.type
_entity.pdbx_description
1 polymer ?
#
loop_
_entity_poly.entity_id
_entity_poly.type
_entity_poly.pdbx_seq_one_letter_code
_entity_poly.pdbx_strand_id
1 'polypeptide(L)'
;MLEKMKMIWQDAKQLKDERGLTLVELLVVVVILGIIAAIAVVAIGGIIENSKKDAMVADAKQMVSAAKLYTASNPVSTATTLRFSGTAGANDADGTQYVDNLKDPFGTGNYTNAYVVITPDGNKYKYTVQLVGSKKAIGQATAVADDTLSKDLVINKTGE
;
A
#
# COMPACT_ATOMS: atom_id res chain seq x y z
N MET A 1 18.60 -1.01 73.19
CA MET A 1 18.13 0.16 72.41
C MET A 1 18.97 0.40 71.20
N LEU A 2 20.27 0.43 71.28
CA LEU A 2 21.16 0.66 70.12
C LEU A 2 21.11 -0.43 69.06
N GLU A 3 20.92 -1.70 69.41
CA GLU A 3 20.85 -2.81 68.46
C GLU A 3 19.58 -2.81 67.66
N LYS A 4 18.46 -2.43 68.27
CA LYS A 4 17.18 -2.27 67.54
C LYS A 4 17.21 -1.13 66.55
N MET A 5 17.84 -0.03 66.83
CA MET A 5 18.06 1.09 65.93
C MET A 5 18.97 0.72 64.75
N LYS A 6 20.02 -0.09 65.01
CA LYS A 6 20.88 -0.60 63.90
C LYS A 6 20.15 -1.53 62.97
N MET A 7 19.28 -2.41 63.47
CA MET A 7 18.46 -3.28 62.63
C MET A 7 17.48 -2.51 61.79
N ILE A 8 16.78 -1.54 62.33
CA ILE A 8 15.86 -0.67 61.60
C ILE A 8 16.59 0.14 60.52
N TRP A 9 17.83 0.57 60.79
CA TRP A 9 18.64 1.32 59.84
C TRP A 9 19.18 0.44 58.71
N GLN A 10 19.52 -0.81 59.00
CA GLN A 10 19.92 -1.82 58.00
C GLN A 10 18.75 -2.23 57.13
N ASP A 11 17.56 -2.46 57.70
CA ASP A 11 16.33 -2.78 56.92
C ASP A 11 15.91 -1.62 56.03
N ALA A 12 15.97 -0.38 56.53
CA ALA A 12 15.68 0.80 55.71
C ALA A 12 16.68 0.99 54.55
N LYS A 13 17.94 0.60 54.76
CA LYS A 13 19.00 0.69 53.77
C LYS A 13 18.80 -0.38 52.65
N GLN A 14 18.44 -1.62 53.05
CA GLN A 14 18.12 -2.68 52.10
C GLN A 14 16.89 -2.35 51.26
N LEU A 15 15.81 -1.87 51.87
CA LEU A 15 14.60 -1.45 51.18
C LEU A 15 14.84 -0.31 50.18
N LYS A 16 15.80 0.57 50.51
CA LYS A 16 16.16 1.69 49.63
C LYS A 16 16.97 1.24 48.41
N ASP A 17 17.86 0.27 48.60
CA ASP A 17 18.67 -0.28 47.52
C ASP A 17 17.86 -1.14 46.57
N GLU A 18 16.97 -1.97 47.08
CA GLU A 18 16.08 -2.80 46.25
C GLU A 18 15.08 -1.96 45.42
N ARG A 19 14.51 -0.92 46.03
CA ARG A 19 13.59 -0.01 45.28
C ARG A 19 14.34 0.87 44.27
N GLY A 20 15.55 1.28 44.59
CA GLY A 20 16.39 2.06 43.70
C GLY A 20 16.84 1.25 42.48
N LEU A 21 17.21 -0.03 42.70
CA LEU A 21 17.62 -0.94 41.62
C LEU A 21 16.46 -1.23 40.65
N THR A 22 15.28 -1.55 41.14
CA THR A 22 14.09 -1.82 40.31
C THR A 22 13.62 -0.61 39.50
N LEU A 23 13.74 0.60 40.06
CA LEU A 23 13.42 1.84 39.34
C LEU A 23 14.42 2.10 38.21
N VAL A 24 15.71 1.85 38.43
CA VAL A 24 16.75 2.00 37.40
C VAL A 24 16.58 0.94 36.31
N GLU A 25 16.30 -0.31 36.68
CA GLU A 25 16.02 -1.39 35.71
C GLU A 25 14.81 -1.05 34.86
N LEU A 26 13.71 -0.59 35.45
CA LEU A 26 12.53 -0.16 34.72
C LEU A 26 12.85 1.00 33.76
N LEU A 27 13.62 1.99 34.25
CA LEU A 27 14.01 3.15 33.42
C LEU A 27 14.85 2.72 32.22
N VAL A 28 15.82 1.82 32.41
CA VAL A 28 16.65 1.31 31.30
C VAL A 28 15.79 0.55 30.29
N VAL A 29 14.85 -0.29 30.71
CA VAL A 29 13.95 -1.02 29.82
C VAL A 29 13.10 -0.07 29.01
N VAL A 30 12.51 0.96 29.64
CA VAL A 30 11.68 1.95 28.91
C VAL A 30 12.50 2.74 27.89
N VAL A 31 13.75 3.10 28.22
CA VAL A 31 14.65 3.79 27.27
C VAL A 31 14.99 2.91 26.09
N ILE A 32 15.33 1.64 26.32
CA ILE A 32 15.63 0.68 25.24
C ILE A 32 14.40 0.47 24.35
N LEU A 33 13.21 0.27 24.96
CA LEU A 33 11.97 0.14 24.21
C LEU A 33 11.66 1.39 23.37
N GLY A 34 11.93 2.59 23.90
CA GLY A 34 11.79 3.85 23.19
C GLY A 34 12.68 3.94 21.95
N ILE A 35 13.94 3.51 22.06
CA ILE A 35 14.88 3.50 20.93
C ILE A 35 14.43 2.49 19.87
N ILE A 36 14.03 1.27 20.27
CA ILE A 36 13.54 0.24 19.34
C ILE A 36 12.27 0.72 18.64
N ALA A 37 11.33 1.32 19.37
CA ALA A 37 10.11 1.86 18.81
C ALA A 37 10.38 2.97 17.77
N ALA A 38 11.33 3.86 18.05
CA ALA A 38 11.70 4.93 17.11
C ALA A 38 12.25 4.38 15.79
N ILE A 39 13.10 3.37 15.84
CA ILE A 39 13.65 2.71 14.64
C ILE A 39 12.54 1.94 13.90
N ALA A 40 11.68 1.23 14.63
CA ALA A 40 10.60 0.43 14.05
C ALA A 40 9.59 1.27 13.26
N VAL A 41 9.21 2.44 13.77
CA VAL A 41 8.25 3.34 13.09
C VAL A 41 8.74 3.78 11.72
N VAL A 42 10.02 4.14 11.60
CA VAL A 42 10.62 4.55 10.32
C VAL A 42 10.71 3.37 9.35
N ALA A 43 11.14 2.21 9.81
CA ALA A 43 11.28 1.00 8.99
C ALA A 43 9.93 0.51 8.45
N ILE A 44 8.89 0.50 9.28
CA ILE A 44 7.55 0.04 8.91
C ILE A 44 6.91 0.97 7.87
N GLY A 45 7.12 2.29 7.94
CA GLY A 45 6.57 3.26 7.00
C GLY A 45 6.96 2.97 5.55
N GLY A 46 8.22 2.66 5.29
CA GLY A 46 8.71 2.30 3.95
C GLY A 46 8.15 0.97 3.43
N ILE A 47 8.00 -0.02 4.31
CA ILE A 47 7.43 -1.32 3.96
C ILE A 47 5.95 -1.18 3.57
N ILE A 48 5.18 -0.39 4.32
CA ILE A 48 3.76 -0.14 4.03
C ILE A 48 3.60 0.57 2.68
N GLU A 49 4.41 1.58 2.37
CA GLU A 49 4.32 2.27 1.08
C GLU A 49 4.66 1.32 -0.08
N ASN A 50 5.70 0.52 0.04
CA ASN A 50 6.05 -0.46 -0.98
C ASN A 50 4.95 -1.51 -1.17
N SER A 51 4.38 -2.03 -0.09
CA SER A 51 3.26 -2.98 -0.15
C SER A 51 2.03 -2.39 -0.84
N LYS A 52 1.74 -1.11 -0.62
CA LYS A 52 0.65 -0.41 -1.31
C LYS A 52 0.93 -0.22 -2.80
N LYS A 53 2.18 0.06 -3.19
CA LYS A 53 2.59 0.12 -4.60
C LYS A 53 2.45 -1.25 -5.27
N ASP A 54 2.88 -2.31 -4.59
CA ASP A 54 2.74 -3.68 -5.11
C ASP A 54 1.26 -4.07 -5.27
N ALA A 55 0.39 -3.68 -4.34
CA ALA A 55 -1.05 -3.88 -4.45
C ALA A 55 -1.63 -3.15 -5.68
N MET A 56 -1.24 -1.90 -5.90
CA MET A 56 -1.69 -1.11 -7.05
C MET A 56 -1.25 -1.74 -8.39
N VAL A 57 -0.03 -2.28 -8.46
CA VAL A 57 0.45 -3.03 -9.63
C VAL A 57 -0.31 -4.33 -9.82
N ALA A 58 -0.65 -5.04 -8.73
CA ALA A 58 -1.46 -6.25 -8.79
C ALA A 58 -2.86 -5.96 -9.33
N ASP A 59 -3.49 -4.88 -8.91
CA ASP A 59 -4.78 -4.41 -9.44
C ASP A 59 -4.69 -4.12 -10.94
N ALA A 60 -3.64 -3.41 -11.38
CA ALA A 60 -3.41 -3.14 -12.79
C ALA A 60 -3.27 -4.43 -13.62
N LYS A 61 -2.53 -5.42 -13.11
CA LYS A 61 -2.41 -6.74 -13.75
C LYS A 61 -3.72 -7.51 -13.78
N GLN A 62 -4.53 -7.39 -12.74
CA GLN A 62 -5.86 -7.98 -12.69
C GLN A 62 -6.79 -7.36 -13.75
N MET A 63 -6.74 -6.04 -13.93
CA MET A 63 -7.47 -5.34 -14.98
C MET A 63 -7.04 -5.81 -16.39
N VAL A 64 -5.73 -5.99 -16.62
CA VAL A 64 -5.23 -6.54 -17.89
C VAL A 64 -5.72 -7.97 -18.12
N SER A 65 -5.73 -8.80 -17.07
CA SER A 65 -6.27 -10.17 -17.16
C SER A 65 -7.75 -10.17 -17.51
N ALA A 66 -8.52 -9.26 -16.93
CA ALA A 66 -9.92 -9.04 -17.28
C ALA A 66 -10.10 -8.61 -18.73
N ALA A 67 -9.23 -7.71 -19.22
CA ALA A 67 -9.25 -7.28 -20.62
C ALA A 67 -8.92 -8.43 -21.60
N LYS A 68 -8.00 -9.32 -21.21
CA LYS A 68 -7.71 -10.54 -21.99
C LYS A 68 -8.89 -11.51 -22.01
N LEU A 69 -9.61 -11.64 -20.90
CA LEU A 69 -10.83 -12.43 -20.83
C LEU A 69 -11.96 -11.81 -21.68
N TYR A 70 -12.09 -10.49 -21.61
CA TYR A 70 -13.05 -9.74 -22.45
C TYR A 70 -12.81 -9.99 -23.94
N THR A 71 -11.57 -9.86 -24.43
CA THR A 71 -11.24 -10.08 -25.84
C THR A 71 -11.40 -11.52 -26.30
N ALA A 72 -11.27 -12.48 -25.40
CA ALA A 72 -11.53 -13.90 -25.71
C ALA A 72 -13.01 -14.17 -25.98
N SER A 73 -13.90 -13.43 -25.31
CA SER A 73 -15.36 -13.52 -25.48
C SER A 73 -15.92 -12.55 -26.52
N ASN A 74 -15.25 -11.41 -26.70
CA ASN A 74 -15.68 -10.32 -27.58
C ASN A 74 -14.52 -9.86 -28.45
N PRO A 75 -14.28 -10.48 -29.61
CA PRO A 75 -13.23 -10.04 -30.52
C PRO A 75 -13.44 -8.58 -30.94
N VAL A 76 -12.45 -7.72 -30.72
CA VAL A 76 -12.51 -6.30 -31.05
C VAL A 76 -11.69 -6.03 -32.32
N SER A 77 -12.26 -5.26 -33.25
CA SER A 77 -11.62 -4.85 -34.52
C SER A 77 -11.06 -3.42 -34.48
N THR A 78 -11.49 -2.64 -33.50
CA THR A 78 -11.06 -1.26 -33.29
C THR A 78 -10.57 -1.07 -31.85
N ALA A 79 -9.80 -0.03 -31.59
CA ALA A 79 -9.37 0.27 -30.21
C ALA A 79 -10.60 0.44 -29.30
N THR A 80 -10.64 -0.34 -28.24
CA THR A 80 -11.77 -0.39 -27.29
C THR A 80 -11.23 -0.16 -25.88
N THR A 81 -11.92 0.66 -25.10
CA THR A 81 -11.57 0.90 -23.70
C THR A 81 -12.45 0.05 -22.80
N LEU A 82 -11.84 -0.79 -21.98
CA LEU A 82 -12.51 -1.52 -20.90
C LEU A 82 -12.36 -0.74 -19.59
N ARG A 83 -13.47 -0.25 -19.08
CA ARG A 83 -13.48 0.65 -17.93
C ARG A 83 -13.93 -0.05 -16.64
N PHE A 84 -13.18 0.19 -15.57
CA PHE A 84 -13.45 -0.35 -14.24
C PHE A 84 -13.89 0.73 -13.25
N SER A 85 -13.48 1.98 -13.46
CA SER A 85 -13.85 3.12 -12.61
C SER A 85 -13.67 4.43 -13.39
N GLY A 86 -14.37 5.49 -12.95
CA GLY A 86 -14.32 6.82 -13.56
C GLY A 86 -15.47 7.05 -14.55
N THR A 87 -15.43 8.19 -15.25
CA THR A 87 -16.47 8.57 -16.22
C THR A 87 -16.32 7.75 -17.49
N ALA A 88 -17.35 6.99 -17.85
CA ALA A 88 -17.38 6.20 -19.07
C ALA A 88 -17.49 7.09 -20.31
N GLY A 89 -16.70 6.76 -21.34
CA GLY A 89 -16.88 7.30 -22.69
C GLY A 89 -18.01 6.59 -23.44
N ALA A 90 -18.44 7.16 -24.56
CA ALA A 90 -19.56 6.64 -25.34
C ALA A 90 -19.32 5.21 -25.89
N ASN A 91 -18.07 4.82 -26.08
CA ASN A 91 -17.69 3.51 -26.65
C ASN A 91 -16.90 2.66 -25.64
N ASP A 92 -16.96 2.98 -24.34
CA ASP A 92 -16.29 2.19 -23.33
C ASP A 92 -17.12 0.94 -22.99
N ALA A 93 -16.45 -0.21 -22.93
CA ALA A 93 -17.02 -1.44 -22.41
C ALA A 93 -16.93 -1.46 -20.88
N ASP A 94 -17.89 -2.09 -20.22
CA ASP A 94 -17.91 -2.26 -18.78
C ASP A 94 -17.00 -3.41 -18.34
N GLY A 95 -15.94 -3.07 -17.61
CA GLY A 95 -14.99 -4.02 -17.05
C GLY A 95 -15.36 -4.53 -15.66
N THR A 96 -16.32 -3.89 -14.98
CA THR A 96 -16.71 -4.24 -13.61
C THR A 96 -17.30 -5.62 -13.48
N GLN A 97 -17.80 -6.20 -14.59
CA GLN A 97 -18.30 -7.57 -14.63
C GLN A 97 -17.20 -8.63 -14.50
N TYR A 98 -15.94 -8.27 -14.77
CA TYR A 98 -14.79 -9.18 -14.75
C TYR A 98 -13.93 -9.03 -13.52
N VAL A 99 -14.00 -7.89 -12.84
CA VAL A 99 -13.23 -7.60 -11.62
C VAL A 99 -14.07 -6.77 -10.67
N ASP A 100 -14.30 -7.31 -9.49
CA ASP A 100 -15.03 -6.62 -8.42
C ASP A 100 -14.10 -5.78 -7.54
N ASN A 101 -14.60 -4.62 -7.11
CA ASN A 101 -14.05 -3.84 -5.99
C ASN A 101 -12.55 -3.49 -6.05
N LEU A 102 -12.11 -2.90 -7.14
CA LEU A 102 -10.79 -2.26 -7.21
C LEU A 102 -10.74 -1.07 -6.27
N LYS A 103 -10.06 -1.23 -5.14
CA LYS A 103 -9.91 -0.20 -4.11
C LYS A 103 -8.51 0.41 -4.15
N ASP A 104 -8.46 1.73 -4.06
CA ASP A 104 -7.19 2.46 -4.00
C ASP A 104 -6.45 2.16 -2.68
N PRO A 105 -5.25 1.53 -2.72
CA PRO A 105 -4.45 1.26 -1.52
C PRO A 105 -3.97 2.51 -0.79
N PHE A 106 -3.93 3.66 -1.48
CA PHE A 106 -3.51 4.96 -0.94
C PHE A 106 -4.67 5.86 -0.51
N GLY A 107 -5.92 5.41 -0.71
CA GLY A 107 -7.15 6.10 -0.37
C GLY A 107 -8.10 5.29 0.49
N THR A 108 -9.31 5.79 0.64
CA THR A 108 -10.41 5.13 1.38
C THR A 108 -11.52 4.61 0.48
N GLY A 109 -11.42 4.85 -0.83
CA GLY A 109 -12.45 4.51 -1.82
C GLY A 109 -11.88 3.75 -3.02
N ASN A 110 -12.64 3.79 -4.09
CA ASN A 110 -12.23 3.23 -5.38
C ASN A 110 -11.24 4.17 -6.08
N TYR A 111 -10.56 3.66 -7.11
CA TYR A 111 -9.76 4.51 -7.98
C TYR A 111 -10.63 5.58 -8.66
N THR A 112 -10.06 6.77 -8.82
CA THR A 112 -10.74 7.89 -9.50
C THR A 112 -10.93 7.59 -10.98
N ASN A 113 -9.95 6.90 -11.59
CA ASN A 113 -10.01 6.48 -12.98
C ASN A 113 -9.24 5.16 -13.14
N ALA A 114 -9.86 4.17 -13.74
CA ALA A 114 -9.27 2.86 -13.95
C ALA A 114 -9.80 2.27 -15.26
N TYR A 115 -8.92 2.08 -16.25
CA TYR A 115 -9.28 1.48 -17.53
C TYR A 115 -8.11 0.79 -18.21
N VAL A 116 -8.43 -0.10 -19.13
CA VAL A 116 -7.48 -0.75 -20.03
C VAL A 116 -7.92 -0.43 -21.47
N VAL A 117 -7.00 0.10 -22.27
CA VAL A 117 -7.21 0.25 -23.70
C VAL A 117 -6.71 -1.00 -24.41
N ILE A 118 -7.57 -1.59 -25.18
CA ILE A 118 -7.32 -2.78 -25.99
C ILE A 118 -7.16 -2.33 -27.44
N THR A 119 -5.97 -2.50 -28.00
CA THR A 119 -5.67 -2.11 -29.38
C THR A 119 -5.40 -3.36 -30.21
N PRO A 120 -6.15 -3.63 -31.27
CA PRO A 120 -5.85 -4.72 -32.20
C PRO A 120 -4.50 -4.49 -32.89
N ASP A 121 -3.67 -5.54 -32.94
CA ASP A 121 -2.37 -5.54 -33.61
C ASP A 121 -2.21 -6.84 -34.42
N GLY A 122 -2.77 -6.84 -35.63
CA GLY A 122 -2.82 -8.03 -36.48
C GLY A 122 -3.63 -9.15 -35.82
N ASN A 123 -2.96 -10.26 -35.49
CA ASN A 123 -3.60 -11.44 -34.86
C ASN A 123 -3.49 -11.43 -33.33
N LYS A 124 -3.06 -10.32 -32.73
CA LYS A 124 -2.87 -10.13 -31.30
C LYS A 124 -3.52 -8.83 -30.82
N TYR A 125 -3.57 -8.68 -29.50
CA TYR A 125 -4.03 -7.44 -28.87
C TYR A 125 -2.91 -6.85 -28.04
N LYS A 126 -2.78 -5.52 -28.06
CA LYS A 126 -1.96 -4.75 -27.14
C LYS A 126 -2.86 -4.19 -26.05
N TYR A 127 -2.39 -4.26 -24.81
CA TYR A 127 -3.11 -3.76 -23.66
C TYR A 127 -2.30 -2.65 -23.02
N THR A 128 -2.94 -1.50 -22.82
CA THR A 128 -2.35 -0.41 -22.04
C THR A 128 -3.29 -0.06 -20.91
N VAL A 129 -2.74 0.14 -19.72
CA VAL A 129 -3.49 0.35 -18.49
C VAL A 129 -3.28 1.74 -17.94
N GLN A 130 -4.35 2.35 -17.45
CA GLN A 130 -4.30 3.53 -16.62
C GLN A 130 -5.01 3.26 -15.30
N LEU A 131 -4.38 3.66 -14.21
CA LEU A 131 -4.92 3.51 -12.86
C LEU A 131 -4.58 4.76 -12.05
N VAL A 132 -5.60 5.55 -11.74
CA VAL A 132 -5.44 6.82 -11.02
C VAL A 132 -6.17 6.69 -9.69
N GLY A 133 -5.40 6.72 -8.60
CA GLY A 133 -5.92 6.72 -7.24
C GLY A 133 -6.06 8.14 -6.68
N SER A 134 -6.18 8.22 -5.36
CA SER A 134 -6.28 9.48 -4.62
C SER A 134 -4.93 10.21 -4.55
N LYS A 135 -3.84 9.49 -4.30
CA LYS A 135 -2.48 10.03 -4.08
C LYS A 135 -1.45 9.54 -5.09
N LYS A 136 -1.66 8.37 -5.66
CA LYS A 136 -0.73 7.72 -6.59
C LYS A 136 -1.43 7.34 -7.88
N ALA A 137 -0.66 7.21 -8.96
CA ALA A 137 -1.17 6.82 -10.25
C ALA A 137 -0.16 5.96 -11.03
N ILE A 138 -0.69 5.10 -11.89
CA ILE A 138 0.04 4.40 -12.96
C ILE A 138 -0.50 4.95 -14.29
N GLY A 139 0.38 5.47 -15.13
CA GLY A 139 0.02 5.95 -16.46
C GLY A 139 -0.94 7.14 -16.48
N GLN A 140 -0.84 8.08 -15.54
CA GLN A 140 -1.75 9.23 -15.45
C GLN A 140 -1.74 10.10 -16.71
N ALA A 141 -0.57 10.37 -17.28
CA ALA A 141 -0.44 11.17 -18.51
C ALA A 141 -0.65 10.31 -19.76
N THR A 142 -0.18 9.07 -19.76
CA THR A 142 -0.29 8.13 -20.88
C THR A 142 -0.39 6.72 -20.32
N ALA A 143 -1.40 5.96 -20.76
CA ALA A 143 -1.57 4.58 -20.35
C ALA A 143 -0.32 3.75 -20.65
N VAL A 144 0.03 2.85 -19.74
CA VAL A 144 1.27 2.07 -19.72
C VAL A 144 1.02 0.66 -20.26
N ALA A 145 1.96 0.14 -21.06
CA ALA A 145 1.87 -1.22 -21.60
C ALA A 145 1.90 -2.29 -20.50
N ASP A 146 1.17 -3.37 -20.70
CA ASP A 146 0.98 -4.44 -19.70
C ASP A 146 2.28 -5.18 -19.35
N ASP A 147 3.22 -5.29 -20.28
CA ASP A 147 4.51 -5.93 -20.11
C ASP A 147 5.51 -5.12 -19.26
N THR A 148 5.29 -3.81 -19.13
CA THR A 148 6.19 -2.91 -18.37
C THR A 148 5.72 -2.66 -16.94
N LEU A 149 4.57 -3.20 -16.53
CA LEU A 149 3.97 -2.94 -15.21
C LEU A 149 4.89 -3.34 -14.05
N SER A 150 5.37 -2.34 -13.33
CA SER A 150 6.21 -2.47 -12.14
C SER A 150 5.86 -1.41 -11.09
N LYS A 151 6.33 -1.59 -9.87
CA LYS A 151 6.12 -0.63 -8.79
C LYS A 151 6.78 0.73 -9.03
N ASP A 152 7.79 0.80 -9.88
CA ASP A 152 8.48 2.05 -10.24
C ASP A 152 7.59 2.99 -11.05
N LEU A 153 6.56 2.43 -11.72
CA LEU A 153 5.55 3.20 -12.45
C LEU A 153 4.47 3.82 -11.55
N VAL A 154 4.45 3.46 -10.26
CA VAL A 154 3.54 4.06 -9.29
C VAL A 154 4.11 5.40 -8.83
N ILE A 155 3.69 6.45 -9.47
CA ILE A 155 4.14 7.83 -9.23
C ILE A 155 3.12 8.63 -8.41
N ASN A 156 3.53 9.77 -7.88
CA ASN A 156 2.59 10.70 -7.26
C ASN A 156 1.60 11.23 -8.30
N LYS A 157 0.34 11.32 -7.93
CA LYS A 157 -0.68 11.93 -8.76
C LYS A 157 -0.32 13.40 -9.01
N THR A 158 -0.33 13.82 -10.28
CA THR A 158 -0.08 15.20 -10.68
C THR A 158 -1.41 15.95 -10.75
N GLY A 159 -1.51 17.15 -10.21
CA GLY A 159 -2.68 18.02 -10.36
C GLY A 159 -3.54 18.18 -9.09
N GLU A 160 -2.92 18.33 -7.94
CA GLU A 160 -3.47 19.04 -6.77
C GLU A 160 -2.69 20.30 -6.52
#